data_773e98dfb0d36cf17867b1470480c16f
#
_entry.id   773e98dfb0d36cf17867b1470480c16f
#
_cell.length_a   1.000
_cell.length_b   1.000
_cell.length_c   1.000
_cell.angle_alpha   90.00
_cell.angle_beta   90.00
_cell.angle_gamma   90.00
#
_symmetry.space_group_name_H-M   'P 1'
#
loop_
_entity.id
_entity.type
_entity.pdbx_description
1 polymer ?
#
loop_
_entity_poly.entity_id
_entity_poly.type
_entity_poly.pdbx_seq_one_letter_code
_entity_poly.pdbx_strand_id
1 'polypeptide(L)'
;MGDFYIDRVNAIGKQIAQALADGDNAKAALLSREAAKAISAIAARTGGAIKVSWETKAARYNADADRLEKLGNAPATGGGASCNGAASANMHATDSKESSNKSLADLRLELDDLVGMEPVKDEVRKLIDSVNVQQVRQKAGLRCPPFSYHCVFTGNPGPGKTTVARIVAGIYRELGILSKGHLVEADRASLVGEYQGHTAVKTNKLVDSALDGVLFIDEAYSLVNDDKDSFGREAVNTLLKRIEDDRKRLVVIVAGYTDDMEQFIATNPGFKSRFTRFIEFPDYSGEELAEIYARWMKAYDYVSSPETEKEILRRLCEMRSKADPKTFGNARDARTAFEQTVEHHAVRISKNGKFDPASLKEIQIEDLVIR
;
A
#
# COMPACT_ATOMS: atom_id res chain seq x y z
N MET A 1 6.50 29.83 8.56
CA MET A 1 5.58 30.47 7.56
C MET A 1 5.11 29.48 6.46
N GLY A 2 5.82 28.39 6.18
CA GLY A 2 5.37 27.34 5.24
C GLY A 2 4.14 26.58 5.73
N ASP A 3 4.08 26.27 7.00
CA ASP A 3 3.02 25.47 7.62
C ASP A 3 1.63 26.11 7.50
N PHE A 4 1.52 27.43 7.66
CA PHE A 4 0.24 28.13 7.58
C PHE A 4 -0.49 27.96 6.24
N TYR A 5 0.24 27.93 5.12
CA TYR A 5 -0.37 27.75 3.81
C TYR A 5 -0.74 26.29 3.53
N ILE A 6 0.03 25.35 4.03
CA ILE A 6 -0.25 23.90 3.92
C ILE A 6 -1.49 23.56 4.74
N ASP A 7 -1.58 24.06 5.97
CA ASP A 7 -2.76 23.87 6.83
C ASP A 7 -4.02 24.47 6.21
N ARG A 8 -3.90 25.63 5.56
CA ARG A 8 -5.01 26.25 4.84
C ARG A 8 -5.48 25.39 3.66
N VAL A 9 -4.55 24.85 2.86
CA VAL A 9 -4.90 23.94 1.75
C VAL A 9 -5.59 22.67 2.25
N ASN A 10 -5.12 22.10 3.35
CA ASN A 10 -5.72 20.92 3.97
C ASN A 10 -7.13 21.21 4.52
N ALA A 11 -7.33 22.39 5.14
CA ALA A 11 -8.64 22.82 5.61
C ALA A 11 -9.65 23.00 4.46
N ILE A 12 -9.21 23.61 3.36
CA ILE A 12 -10.03 23.77 2.16
C ILE A 12 -10.35 22.39 1.56
N GLY A 13 -9.41 21.45 1.54
CA GLY A 13 -9.63 20.06 1.08
C GLY A 13 -10.76 19.36 1.83
N LYS A 14 -10.83 19.50 3.16
CA LYS A 14 -11.93 18.98 3.98
C LYS A 14 -13.29 19.61 3.62
N GLN A 15 -13.30 20.93 3.35
CA GLN A 15 -14.52 21.62 2.95
C GLN A 15 -14.99 21.22 1.54
N ILE A 16 -14.07 20.95 0.61
CA ILE A 16 -14.40 20.39 -0.71
C ILE A 16 -15.08 19.01 -0.56
N ALA A 17 -14.50 18.13 0.26
CA ALA A 17 -15.06 16.80 0.51
C ALA A 17 -16.47 16.88 1.10
N GLN A 18 -16.70 17.81 2.04
CA GLN A 18 -18.04 18.05 2.61
C GLN A 18 -19.03 18.58 1.57
N ALA A 19 -18.63 19.58 0.77
CA ALA A 19 -19.50 20.13 -0.27
C ALA A 19 -19.91 19.08 -1.33
N LEU A 20 -18.97 18.16 -1.68
CA LEU A 20 -19.25 17.04 -2.57
C LEU A 20 -20.22 16.03 -1.94
N ALA A 21 -20.07 15.74 -0.65
CA ALA A 21 -20.99 14.88 0.08
C ALA A 21 -22.41 15.46 0.17
N ASP A 22 -22.50 16.79 0.27
CA ASP A 22 -23.76 17.55 0.29
C ASP A 22 -24.40 17.69 -1.12
N GLY A 23 -23.71 17.24 -2.19
CA GLY A 23 -24.13 17.38 -3.59
C GLY A 23 -24.01 18.81 -4.14
N ASP A 24 -23.34 19.71 -3.41
CA ASP A 24 -23.14 21.12 -3.80
C ASP A 24 -21.87 21.26 -4.66
N ASN A 25 -21.99 20.87 -5.93
CA ASN A 25 -20.91 20.93 -6.89
C ASN A 25 -20.41 22.36 -7.15
N ALA A 26 -21.30 23.37 -7.05
CA ALA A 26 -20.92 24.76 -7.23
C ALA A 26 -20.01 25.25 -6.10
N LYS A 27 -20.33 24.93 -4.85
CA LYS A 27 -19.49 25.22 -3.69
C LYS A 27 -18.16 24.46 -3.74
N ALA A 28 -18.18 23.16 -4.11
CA ALA A 28 -16.99 22.37 -4.27
C ALA A 28 -16.06 22.93 -5.35
N ALA A 29 -16.59 23.41 -6.48
CA ALA A 29 -15.81 24.07 -7.54
C ALA A 29 -15.16 25.37 -7.05
N LEU A 30 -15.90 26.19 -6.32
CA LEU A 30 -15.37 27.46 -5.77
C LEU A 30 -14.22 27.20 -4.78
N LEU A 31 -14.38 26.23 -3.89
CA LEU A 31 -13.35 25.83 -2.93
C LEU A 31 -12.12 25.23 -3.64
N SER A 32 -12.31 24.48 -4.72
CA SER A 32 -11.21 23.95 -5.53
C SER A 32 -10.39 25.08 -6.18
N ARG A 33 -11.02 26.12 -6.68
CA ARG A 33 -10.32 27.31 -7.19
C ARG A 33 -9.57 28.08 -6.08
N GLU A 34 -10.14 28.14 -4.87
CA GLU A 34 -9.46 28.75 -3.72
C GLU A 34 -8.22 27.94 -3.32
N ALA A 35 -8.32 26.61 -3.29
CA ALA A 35 -7.18 25.72 -3.06
C ALA A 35 -6.08 25.92 -4.12
N ALA A 36 -6.45 25.98 -5.41
CA ALA A 36 -5.51 26.23 -6.50
C ALA A 36 -4.74 27.56 -6.31
N LYS A 37 -5.42 28.64 -5.90
CA LYS A 37 -4.79 29.92 -5.62
C LYS A 37 -3.81 29.84 -4.45
N ALA A 38 -4.20 29.16 -3.36
CA ALA A 38 -3.32 28.97 -2.20
C ALA A 38 -2.06 28.18 -2.56
N ILE A 39 -2.22 27.12 -3.37
CA ILE A 39 -1.11 26.29 -3.85
C ILE A 39 -0.18 27.06 -4.79
N SER A 40 -0.73 27.87 -5.70
CA SER A 40 0.06 28.74 -6.57
C SER A 40 0.89 29.76 -5.79
N ALA A 41 0.37 30.26 -4.68
CA ALA A 41 1.11 31.14 -3.78
C ALA A 41 2.29 30.43 -3.08
N ILE A 42 2.18 29.13 -2.80
CA ILE A 42 3.28 28.29 -2.31
C ILE A 42 4.32 28.09 -3.42
N ALA A 43 3.86 27.73 -4.63
CA ALA A 43 4.73 27.53 -5.80
C ALA A 43 5.59 28.78 -6.11
N ALA A 44 5.01 29.97 -6.01
CA ALA A 44 5.72 31.23 -6.24
C ALA A 44 6.87 31.52 -5.25
N ARG A 45 6.87 30.83 -4.10
CA ARG A 45 7.87 30.98 -3.03
C ARG A 45 8.87 29.82 -2.97
N THR A 46 8.68 28.81 -3.80
CA THR A 46 9.55 27.63 -3.88
C THR A 46 10.31 27.64 -5.21
N GLY A 47 11.45 26.93 -5.28
CA GLY A 47 12.30 26.86 -6.47
C GLY A 47 12.46 25.43 -6.98
N GLY A 48 12.99 25.27 -8.20
CA GLY A 48 13.36 23.96 -8.76
C GLY A 48 12.19 22.97 -8.93
N ALA A 49 12.46 21.71 -8.71
CA ALA A 49 11.49 20.62 -8.87
C ALA A 49 10.27 20.76 -7.94
N ILE A 50 10.45 21.34 -6.77
CA ILE A 50 9.39 21.59 -5.78
C ILE A 50 8.36 22.58 -6.33
N LYS A 51 8.80 23.64 -7.01
CA LYS A 51 7.92 24.61 -7.66
C LYS A 51 7.03 23.94 -8.70
N VAL A 52 7.61 23.11 -9.58
CA VAL A 52 6.88 22.39 -10.63
C VAL A 52 5.81 21.46 -10.03
N SER A 53 6.13 20.78 -8.93
CA SER A 53 5.18 19.93 -8.22
C SER A 53 3.97 20.71 -7.70
N TRP A 54 4.19 21.88 -7.10
CA TRP A 54 3.10 22.75 -6.61
C TRP A 54 2.27 23.35 -7.75
N GLU A 55 2.90 23.75 -8.86
CA GLU A 55 2.21 24.24 -10.05
C GLU A 55 1.32 23.17 -10.67
N THR A 56 1.80 21.93 -10.75
CA THR A 56 1.00 20.78 -11.22
C THR A 56 -0.20 20.52 -10.32
N LYS A 57 -0.02 20.61 -8.99
CA LYS A 57 -1.10 20.45 -8.02
C LYS A 57 -2.14 21.55 -8.14
N ALA A 58 -1.73 22.81 -8.36
CA ALA A 58 -2.65 23.93 -8.59
C ALA A 58 -3.47 23.74 -9.88
N ALA A 59 -2.82 23.30 -10.96
CA ALA A 59 -3.49 23.01 -12.23
C ALA A 59 -4.58 21.92 -12.09
N ARG A 60 -4.33 20.89 -11.27
CA ARG A 60 -5.29 19.83 -10.98
C ARG A 60 -6.53 20.37 -10.27
N TYR A 61 -6.37 21.18 -9.22
CA TYR A 61 -7.51 21.78 -8.53
C TYR A 61 -8.35 22.69 -9.45
N ASN A 62 -7.72 23.38 -10.41
CA ASN A 62 -8.44 24.17 -11.41
C ASN A 62 -9.23 23.26 -12.39
N ALA A 63 -8.64 22.14 -12.84
CA ALA A 63 -9.31 21.18 -13.72
C ALA A 63 -10.50 20.50 -13.01
N ASP A 64 -10.37 20.19 -11.74
CA ASP A 64 -11.46 19.65 -10.92
C ASP A 64 -12.59 20.68 -10.75
N ALA A 65 -12.27 21.95 -10.54
CA ALA A 65 -13.25 23.02 -10.49
C ALA A 65 -14.04 23.14 -11.80
N ASP A 66 -13.35 23.16 -12.95
CA ASP A 66 -13.97 23.22 -14.28
C ASP A 66 -14.89 22.02 -14.54
N ARG A 67 -14.51 20.83 -14.05
CA ARG A 67 -15.32 19.62 -14.14
C ARG A 67 -16.59 19.70 -13.29
N LEU A 68 -16.47 20.18 -12.06
CA LEU A 68 -17.59 20.34 -11.12
C LEU A 68 -18.59 21.42 -11.59
N GLU A 69 -18.12 22.51 -12.16
CA GLU A 69 -18.96 23.53 -12.77
C GLU A 69 -19.82 22.98 -13.94
N LYS A 70 -19.22 22.07 -14.74
CA LYS A 70 -19.94 21.39 -15.84
C LYS A 70 -21.00 20.40 -15.38
N LEU A 71 -20.83 19.79 -14.18
CA LEU A 71 -21.77 18.81 -13.65
C LEU A 71 -23.04 19.45 -13.07
N GLY A 72 -23.02 20.72 -12.72
CA GLY A 72 -24.15 21.43 -12.07
C GLY A 72 -24.50 20.81 -10.70
N ASN A 73 -25.52 21.39 -10.03
CA ASN A 73 -26.03 20.82 -8.78
C ASN A 73 -27.01 19.68 -9.10
N ALA A 74 -26.63 18.43 -8.75
CA ALA A 74 -27.55 17.30 -8.84
C ALA A 74 -28.52 17.32 -7.64
N PRO A 75 -29.85 17.08 -7.84
CA PRO A 75 -30.76 16.97 -6.73
C PRO A 75 -30.40 15.75 -5.87
N ALA A 76 -30.35 15.95 -4.56
CA ALA A 76 -30.12 14.90 -3.57
C ALA A 76 -31.28 13.88 -3.63
N THR A 77 -31.05 12.72 -4.23
CA THR A 77 -31.96 11.58 -4.08
C THR A 77 -31.71 10.93 -2.73
N GLY A 78 -32.66 11.16 -1.82
CA GLY A 78 -32.67 10.53 -0.52
C GLY A 78 -32.88 9.02 -0.63
N GLY A 79 -32.05 8.25 0.04
CA GLY A 79 -32.20 6.83 0.27
C GLY A 79 -31.64 6.51 1.65
N GLY A 80 -32.50 6.61 2.67
CA GLY A 80 -32.16 6.18 4.02
C GLY A 80 -31.98 4.68 4.07
N ALA A 81 -30.87 4.23 4.65
CA ALA A 81 -30.69 2.86 5.11
C ALA A 81 -30.13 2.88 6.52
N SER A 82 -30.96 2.34 7.37
CA SER A 82 -30.82 2.07 8.80
C SER A 82 -29.50 1.43 9.19
N CYS A 83 -28.85 2.00 10.21
CA CYS A 83 -27.77 1.37 10.95
C CYS A 83 -28.32 0.30 11.89
N ASN A 84 -27.97 -0.97 11.69
CA ASN A 84 -27.97 -1.97 12.77
C ASN A 84 -26.88 -3.01 12.57
N GLY A 85 -25.93 -2.98 13.48
CA GLY A 85 -25.30 -4.10 14.18
C GLY A 85 -24.46 -5.08 13.39
N ALA A 86 -23.19 -5.03 13.64
CA ALA A 86 -22.31 -6.10 14.08
C ALA A 86 -20.85 -5.75 13.74
N ALA A 87 -20.13 -5.36 14.78
CA ALA A 87 -18.67 -5.31 14.73
C ALA A 87 -18.13 -6.74 14.70
N SER A 88 -17.40 -7.10 13.66
CA SER A 88 -16.21 -7.97 13.71
C SER A 88 -15.66 -8.17 12.31
N ALA A 89 -14.34 -7.98 12.18
CA ALA A 89 -13.45 -8.49 11.16
C ALA A 89 -13.82 -8.17 9.69
N ASN A 90 -13.19 -7.13 9.14
CA ASN A 90 -12.52 -7.12 7.83
C ASN A 90 -12.12 -5.70 7.41
N MET A 91 -10.97 -5.23 7.93
CA MET A 91 -10.34 -3.98 7.45
C MET A 91 -9.58 -4.16 6.10
N HIS A 92 -9.78 -5.26 5.40
CA HIS A 92 -9.10 -5.54 4.13
C HIS A 92 -9.94 -5.27 2.87
N ALA A 93 -11.23 -4.87 3.01
CA ALA A 93 -12.14 -4.75 1.86
C ALA A 93 -12.38 -3.33 1.32
N THR A 94 -11.86 -2.28 1.96
CA THR A 94 -12.11 -0.89 1.54
C THR A 94 -11.03 -0.27 0.65
N ASP A 95 -9.82 -0.83 0.63
CA ASP A 95 -8.68 -0.29 -0.13
C ASP A 95 -8.72 -0.54 -1.65
N SER A 96 -9.56 -1.46 -2.12
CA SER A 96 -9.58 -1.84 -3.55
C SER A 96 -10.26 -0.83 -4.49
N LYS A 97 -11.04 0.13 -3.96
CA LYS A 97 -11.70 1.17 -4.76
C LYS A 97 -10.93 2.50 -4.85
N GLU A 98 -10.04 2.78 -3.90
CA GLU A 98 -9.28 4.04 -3.88
C GLU A 98 -8.03 4.02 -4.77
N SER A 99 -7.47 2.85 -5.08
CA SER A 99 -6.27 2.74 -5.91
C SER A 99 -6.51 3.04 -7.40
N SER A 100 -7.76 3.10 -7.85
CA SER A 100 -8.09 3.23 -9.28
C SER A 100 -7.88 4.62 -9.89
N ASN A 101 -7.58 5.66 -9.09
CA ASN A 101 -7.47 7.05 -9.58
C ASN A 101 -6.16 7.77 -9.19
N LYS A 102 -5.17 7.10 -8.60
CA LYS A 102 -3.90 7.73 -8.21
C LYS A 102 -3.01 7.91 -9.44
N SER A 103 -2.43 9.11 -9.62
CA SER A 103 -1.45 9.37 -10.66
C SER A 103 -0.09 8.75 -10.32
N LEU A 104 0.82 8.64 -11.30
CA LEU A 104 2.19 8.19 -11.07
C LEU A 104 2.92 9.03 -10.00
N ALA A 105 2.65 10.33 -9.95
CA ALA A 105 3.22 11.22 -8.94
C ALA A 105 2.67 10.90 -7.54
N ASP A 106 1.36 10.65 -7.40
CA ASP A 106 0.75 10.27 -6.13
C ASP A 106 1.30 8.92 -5.63
N LEU A 107 1.47 7.95 -6.53
CA LEU A 107 2.02 6.62 -6.20
C LEU A 107 3.50 6.69 -5.79
N ARG A 108 4.29 7.58 -6.41
CA ARG A 108 5.68 7.84 -5.98
C ARG A 108 5.71 8.46 -4.58
N LEU A 109 4.84 9.44 -4.30
CA LEU A 109 4.74 10.04 -2.97
C LEU A 109 4.30 9.02 -1.93
N GLU A 110 3.35 8.14 -2.26
CA GLU A 110 2.92 7.06 -1.37
C GLU A 110 4.06 6.07 -1.08
N LEU A 111 4.86 5.73 -2.09
CA LEU A 111 6.05 4.90 -1.92
C LEU A 111 7.10 5.60 -1.03
N ASP A 112 7.35 6.88 -1.28
CA ASP A 112 8.33 7.67 -0.53
C ASP A 112 7.89 7.91 0.92
N ASP A 113 6.58 7.98 1.19
CA ASP A 113 6.02 8.13 2.54
C ASP A 113 6.08 6.83 3.37
N LEU A 114 6.35 5.68 2.79
CA LEU A 114 6.56 4.47 3.58
C LEU A 114 7.78 4.66 4.51
N VAL A 115 7.63 4.20 5.77
CA VAL A 115 8.73 4.27 6.73
C VAL A 115 9.84 3.33 6.30
N GLY A 116 11.09 3.78 6.33
CA GLY A 116 12.26 2.98 5.98
C GLY A 116 12.23 2.42 4.56
N MET A 117 12.70 1.19 4.39
CA MET A 117 12.68 0.41 3.14
C MET A 117 13.39 1.10 1.96
N GLU A 118 14.43 1.90 2.19
CA GLU A 118 15.13 2.62 1.11
C GLU A 118 15.60 1.69 -0.03
N PRO A 119 16.15 0.47 0.23
CA PRO A 119 16.52 -0.45 -0.85
C PRO A 119 15.32 -0.84 -1.74
N VAL A 120 14.14 -1.03 -1.14
CA VAL A 120 12.90 -1.37 -1.86
C VAL A 120 12.46 -0.19 -2.71
N LYS A 121 12.44 1.02 -2.15
CA LYS A 121 12.09 2.26 -2.85
C LYS A 121 13.01 2.48 -4.05
N ASP A 122 14.31 2.27 -3.89
CA ASP A 122 15.29 2.41 -4.96
C ASP A 122 15.08 1.41 -6.09
N GLU A 123 14.77 0.15 -5.78
CA GLU A 123 14.46 -0.85 -6.79
C GLU A 123 13.17 -0.51 -7.55
N VAL A 124 12.15 0.02 -6.90
CA VAL A 124 10.93 0.49 -7.57
C VAL A 124 11.20 1.74 -8.41
N ARG A 125 12.03 2.68 -7.96
CA ARG A 125 12.46 3.85 -8.75
C ARG A 125 13.21 3.41 -10.00
N LYS A 126 14.18 2.49 -9.90
CA LYS A 126 14.92 1.91 -11.04
C LYS A 126 13.97 1.22 -12.03
N LEU A 127 12.95 0.53 -11.53
CA LEU A 127 11.92 -0.08 -12.36
C LEU A 127 11.17 0.98 -13.19
N ILE A 128 10.70 2.06 -12.55
CA ILE A 128 10.00 3.16 -13.22
C ILE A 128 10.88 3.79 -14.32
N ASP A 129 12.13 4.07 -13.99
CA ASP A 129 13.08 4.70 -14.92
C ASP A 129 13.37 3.78 -16.12
N SER A 130 13.54 2.47 -15.88
CA SER A 130 13.75 1.48 -16.93
C SER A 130 12.57 1.42 -17.90
N VAL A 131 11.34 1.45 -17.39
CA VAL A 131 10.12 1.45 -18.23
C VAL A 131 10.01 2.74 -19.03
N ASN A 132 10.24 3.90 -18.41
CA ASN A 132 10.20 5.20 -19.09
C ASN A 132 11.20 5.25 -20.24
N VAL A 133 12.44 4.80 -20.03
CA VAL A 133 13.46 4.75 -21.07
C VAL A 133 13.04 3.82 -22.22
N GLN A 134 12.46 2.66 -21.93
CA GLN A 134 11.97 1.76 -22.96
C GLN A 134 10.83 2.38 -23.77
N GLN A 135 9.90 3.08 -23.15
CA GLN A 135 8.83 3.79 -23.86
C GLN A 135 9.37 4.90 -24.79
N VAL A 136 10.36 5.66 -24.31
CA VAL A 136 11.02 6.69 -25.13
C VAL A 136 11.72 6.04 -26.33
N ARG A 137 12.44 4.92 -26.13
CA ARG A 137 13.07 4.17 -27.22
C ARG A 137 12.05 3.67 -28.24
N GLN A 138 10.93 3.11 -27.76
CA GLN A 138 9.87 2.62 -28.64
C GLN A 138 9.22 3.74 -29.44
N LYS A 139 8.96 4.90 -28.83
CA LYS A 139 8.46 6.10 -29.53
C LYS A 139 9.45 6.63 -30.57
N ALA A 140 10.75 6.47 -30.32
CA ALA A 140 11.82 6.82 -31.28
C ALA A 140 12.04 5.74 -32.37
N GLY A 141 11.21 4.71 -32.44
CA GLY A 141 11.34 3.62 -33.43
C GLY A 141 12.50 2.66 -33.18
N LEU A 142 13.11 2.71 -31.99
CA LEU A 142 14.24 1.84 -31.61
C LEU A 142 13.73 0.49 -31.12
N ARG A 143 14.47 -0.58 -31.45
CA ARG A 143 14.17 -1.91 -30.91
C ARG A 143 14.40 -1.96 -29.42
N CYS A 144 13.41 -2.50 -28.67
CA CYS A 144 13.50 -2.74 -27.23
C CYS A 144 13.66 -4.25 -26.99
N PRO A 145 14.59 -4.68 -26.13
CA PRO A 145 14.66 -6.07 -25.70
C PRO A 145 13.39 -6.44 -24.90
N PRO A 146 12.99 -7.72 -24.93
CA PRO A 146 11.91 -8.18 -24.08
C PRO A 146 12.28 -7.97 -22.60
N PHE A 147 11.35 -7.43 -21.82
CA PHE A 147 11.54 -7.12 -20.41
C PHE A 147 10.52 -7.89 -19.57
N SER A 148 11.00 -8.55 -18.52
CA SER A 148 10.12 -9.21 -17.55
C SER A 148 9.76 -8.22 -16.42
N TYR A 149 8.47 -8.11 -16.16
CA TYR A 149 7.94 -7.28 -15.06
C TYR A 149 7.64 -8.08 -13.81
N HIS A 150 7.81 -9.42 -13.84
CA HIS A 150 7.61 -10.27 -12.70
C HIS A 150 8.69 -10.06 -11.65
N CYS A 151 8.30 -10.07 -10.37
CA CYS A 151 9.20 -9.79 -9.26
C CYS A 151 9.14 -10.90 -8.20
N VAL A 152 10.25 -11.08 -7.51
CA VAL A 152 10.34 -11.87 -6.28
C VAL A 152 10.52 -10.89 -5.13
N PHE A 153 9.64 -10.93 -4.14
CA PHE A 153 9.73 -10.16 -2.91
C PHE A 153 10.19 -11.08 -1.78
N THR A 154 11.35 -10.80 -1.21
CA THR A 154 11.92 -11.62 -0.14
C THR A 154 12.00 -10.83 1.17
N GLY A 155 11.99 -11.53 2.29
CA GLY A 155 12.11 -10.93 3.62
C GLY A 155 11.10 -11.48 4.62
N ASN A 156 11.27 -11.12 5.89
CA ASN A 156 10.42 -11.54 7.01
C ASN A 156 8.97 -11.06 6.86
N PRO A 157 8.00 -11.56 7.64
CA PRO A 157 6.62 -11.06 7.62
C PRO A 157 6.53 -9.65 8.18
N GLY A 158 5.54 -8.89 7.71
CA GLY A 158 5.20 -7.58 8.26
C GLY A 158 5.97 -6.35 7.77
N PRO A 159 6.99 -6.42 6.87
CA PRO A 159 7.69 -5.23 6.38
C PRO A 159 6.97 -4.51 5.24
N GLY A 160 5.72 -4.88 4.91
CA GLY A 160 4.93 -4.14 3.91
C GLY A 160 4.96 -4.69 2.49
N LYS A 161 5.35 -5.96 2.26
CA LYS A 161 5.40 -6.58 0.90
C LYS A 161 4.11 -6.37 0.10
N THR A 162 2.95 -6.67 0.68
CA THR A 162 1.64 -6.51 0.02
C THR A 162 1.32 -5.04 -0.28
N THR A 163 1.68 -4.12 0.62
CA THR A 163 1.49 -2.68 0.42
C THR A 163 2.31 -2.18 -0.77
N VAL A 164 3.58 -2.54 -0.85
CA VAL A 164 4.45 -2.21 -1.99
C VAL A 164 3.95 -2.86 -3.27
N ALA A 165 3.49 -4.12 -3.23
CA ALA A 165 2.91 -4.80 -4.41
C ALA A 165 1.70 -4.03 -4.96
N ARG A 166 0.86 -3.45 -4.09
CA ARG A 166 -0.30 -2.63 -4.48
C ARG A 166 0.12 -1.31 -5.12
N ILE A 167 1.14 -0.65 -4.57
CA ILE A 167 1.73 0.56 -5.17
C ILE A 167 2.34 0.25 -6.54
N VAL A 168 3.10 -0.84 -6.66
CA VAL A 168 3.71 -1.29 -7.92
C VAL A 168 2.64 -1.63 -8.97
N ALA A 169 1.54 -2.25 -8.59
CA ALA A 169 0.41 -2.52 -9.49
C ALA A 169 -0.18 -1.22 -10.06
N GLY A 170 -0.36 -0.20 -9.22
CA GLY A 170 -0.78 1.13 -9.65
C GLY A 170 0.25 1.79 -10.59
N ILE A 171 1.53 1.69 -10.27
CA ILE A 171 2.63 2.20 -11.10
C ILE A 171 2.63 1.53 -12.48
N TYR A 172 2.46 0.22 -12.57
CA TYR A 172 2.38 -0.50 -13.85
C TYR A 172 1.17 -0.05 -14.70
N ARG A 173 0.05 0.31 -14.06
CA ARG A 173 -1.10 0.90 -14.76
C ARG A 173 -0.74 2.27 -15.33
N GLU A 174 -0.20 3.16 -14.52
CA GLU A 174 0.13 4.52 -14.93
C GLU A 174 1.23 4.56 -16.01
N LEU A 175 2.12 3.58 -16.00
CA LEU A 175 3.12 3.38 -17.06
C LEU A 175 2.56 2.64 -18.28
N GLY A 176 1.27 2.29 -18.31
CA GLY A 176 0.63 1.63 -19.45
C GLY A 176 1.10 0.19 -19.72
N ILE A 177 1.74 -0.47 -18.73
CA ILE A 177 2.12 -1.88 -18.79
C ILE A 177 0.89 -2.76 -18.60
N LEU A 178 0.03 -2.37 -17.64
CA LEU A 178 -1.22 -3.03 -17.32
C LEU A 178 -2.38 -2.06 -17.53
N SER A 179 -3.50 -2.55 -18.06
CA SER A 179 -4.65 -1.67 -18.34
C SER A 179 -5.49 -1.35 -17.10
N LYS A 180 -5.55 -2.26 -16.11
CA LYS A 180 -6.34 -2.07 -14.89
C LYS A 180 -5.45 -1.79 -13.67
N GLY A 181 -4.33 -2.51 -13.52
CA GLY A 181 -3.40 -2.35 -12.39
C GLY A 181 -4.00 -2.70 -11.03
N HIS A 182 -5.01 -3.56 -10.98
CA HIS A 182 -5.54 -4.10 -9.73
C HIS A 182 -4.64 -5.20 -9.20
N LEU A 183 -4.69 -5.44 -7.90
CA LEU A 183 -3.96 -6.51 -7.22
C LEU A 183 -4.92 -7.64 -6.88
N VAL A 184 -4.55 -8.87 -7.24
CA VAL A 184 -5.21 -10.09 -6.77
C VAL A 184 -4.25 -10.81 -5.85
N GLU A 185 -4.62 -10.93 -4.59
CA GLU A 185 -3.83 -11.62 -3.57
C GLU A 185 -4.19 -13.11 -3.57
N ALA A 186 -3.19 -13.96 -3.45
CA ALA A 186 -3.31 -15.40 -3.48
C ALA A 186 -2.34 -16.07 -2.49
N ASP A 187 -2.74 -17.22 -2.03
CA ASP A 187 -1.96 -18.16 -1.26
C ASP A 187 -2.03 -19.57 -1.89
N ARG A 188 -1.39 -20.54 -1.26
CA ARG A 188 -1.49 -21.95 -1.71
C ARG A 188 -2.95 -22.41 -1.79
N ALA A 189 -3.77 -22.09 -0.78
CA ALA A 189 -5.16 -22.55 -0.73
C ALA A 189 -5.98 -22.00 -1.89
N SER A 190 -5.66 -20.81 -2.39
CA SER A 190 -6.33 -20.17 -3.52
C SER A 190 -5.97 -20.79 -4.88
N LEU A 191 -4.81 -21.44 -4.99
CA LEU A 191 -4.25 -21.98 -6.23
C LEU A 191 -4.43 -23.50 -6.33
N VAL A 192 -4.25 -24.23 -5.24
CA VAL A 192 -4.26 -25.69 -5.22
C VAL A 192 -5.68 -26.21 -4.98
N GLY A 193 -6.10 -27.20 -5.76
CA GLY A 193 -7.37 -27.89 -5.61
C GLY A 193 -7.28 -29.06 -4.62
N GLU A 194 -8.44 -29.48 -4.11
CA GLU A 194 -8.55 -30.62 -3.19
C GLU A 194 -8.59 -31.97 -3.90
N TYR A 195 -8.98 -31.99 -5.19
CA TYR A 195 -9.16 -33.20 -5.97
C TYR A 195 -8.33 -33.16 -7.26
N GLN A 196 -8.01 -34.31 -7.78
CA GLN A 196 -7.26 -34.46 -9.03
C GLN A 196 -7.99 -33.74 -10.20
N GLY A 197 -7.25 -32.94 -10.97
CA GLY A 197 -7.78 -32.15 -12.07
C GLY A 197 -8.41 -30.80 -11.68
N HIS A 198 -8.62 -30.53 -10.38
CA HIS A 198 -9.18 -29.26 -9.93
C HIS A 198 -8.14 -28.14 -9.82
N THR A 199 -6.88 -28.47 -9.60
CA THR A 199 -5.80 -27.51 -9.41
C THR A 199 -5.59 -26.61 -10.62
N ALA A 200 -5.46 -27.19 -11.81
CA ALA A 200 -5.29 -26.40 -13.04
C ALA A 200 -6.49 -25.47 -13.29
N VAL A 201 -7.72 -25.94 -13.05
CA VAL A 201 -8.94 -25.15 -13.22
C VAL A 201 -8.97 -23.97 -12.23
N LYS A 202 -8.63 -24.22 -10.95
CA LYS A 202 -8.59 -23.21 -9.90
C LYS A 202 -7.52 -22.17 -10.16
N THR A 203 -6.31 -22.62 -10.49
CA THR A 203 -5.19 -21.72 -10.86
C THR A 203 -5.56 -20.85 -12.07
N ASN A 204 -6.14 -21.42 -13.14
CA ASN A 204 -6.55 -20.65 -14.31
C ASN A 204 -7.60 -19.59 -13.97
N LYS A 205 -8.64 -19.93 -13.19
CA LYS A 205 -9.65 -18.96 -12.76
C LYS A 205 -9.05 -17.78 -11.97
N LEU A 206 -8.10 -18.08 -11.08
CA LEU A 206 -7.42 -17.04 -10.31
C LEU A 206 -6.57 -16.14 -11.21
N VAL A 207 -5.80 -16.73 -12.13
CA VAL A 207 -5.03 -15.97 -13.13
C VAL A 207 -5.96 -15.12 -14.01
N ASP A 208 -7.09 -15.66 -14.46
CA ASP A 208 -8.08 -14.91 -15.25
C ASP A 208 -8.60 -13.67 -14.50
N SER A 209 -8.78 -13.77 -13.19
CA SER A 209 -9.18 -12.63 -12.35
C SER A 209 -8.09 -11.57 -12.22
N ALA A 210 -6.81 -11.95 -12.37
CA ALA A 210 -5.65 -11.06 -12.28
C ALA A 210 -5.23 -10.46 -13.64
N LEU A 211 -5.89 -10.85 -14.75
CA LEU A 211 -5.56 -10.32 -16.07
C LEU A 211 -5.75 -8.80 -16.13
N ASP A 212 -4.80 -8.12 -16.74
CA ASP A 212 -4.67 -6.67 -16.81
C ASP A 212 -4.26 -6.04 -15.46
N GLY A 213 -3.82 -6.87 -14.49
CA GLY A 213 -3.40 -6.53 -13.15
C GLY A 213 -2.19 -7.33 -12.68
N VAL A 214 -2.02 -7.35 -11.38
CA VAL A 214 -0.94 -8.05 -10.68
C VAL A 214 -1.52 -9.21 -9.87
N LEU A 215 -0.97 -10.41 -10.05
CA LEU A 215 -1.19 -11.55 -9.16
C LEU A 215 -0.06 -11.56 -8.13
N PHE A 216 -0.41 -11.34 -6.87
CA PHE A 216 0.51 -11.41 -5.73
C PHE A 216 0.31 -12.74 -5.00
N ILE A 217 1.35 -13.56 -4.95
CA ILE A 217 1.32 -14.87 -4.29
C ILE A 217 2.18 -14.77 -3.05
N ASP A 218 1.54 -14.76 -1.88
CA ASP A 218 2.26 -14.77 -0.61
C ASP A 218 2.66 -16.19 -0.22
N GLU A 219 3.78 -16.31 0.48
CA GLU A 219 4.39 -17.60 0.87
C GLU A 219 4.47 -18.59 -0.30
N ALA A 220 4.91 -18.11 -1.47
CA ALA A 220 4.88 -18.88 -2.72
C ALA A 220 5.66 -20.21 -2.64
N TYR A 221 6.67 -20.31 -1.76
CA TYR A 221 7.37 -21.57 -1.48
C TYR A 221 6.43 -22.66 -0.97
N SER A 222 5.35 -22.29 -0.30
CA SER A 222 4.34 -23.23 0.18
C SER A 222 3.57 -23.94 -0.95
N LEU A 223 3.64 -23.45 -2.19
CA LEU A 223 3.02 -24.11 -3.35
C LEU A 223 3.55 -25.54 -3.56
N VAL A 224 4.81 -25.80 -3.23
CA VAL A 224 5.41 -27.12 -3.33
C VAL A 224 6.03 -27.48 -1.97
N ASN A 225 5.29 -28.27 -1.18
CA ASN A 225 5.73 -28.63 0.17
C ASN A 225 6.81 -29.70 0.19
N ASP A 226 6.75 -30.69 -0.72
CA ASP A 226 7.71 -31.78 -0.85
C ASP A 226 7.78 -32.32 -2.28
N ASP A 227 8.69 -33.27 -2.49
CA ASP A 227 8.87 -33.93 -3.80
C ASP A 227 7.67 -34.78 -4.25
N LYS A 228 6.72 -35.06 -3.39
CA LYS A 228 5.51 -35.86 -3.69
C LYS A 228 4.28 -35.00 -3.92
N ASP A 229 4.39 -33.68 -3.72
CA ASP A 229 3.28 -32.74 -3.90
C ASP A 229 2.93 -32.54 -5.38
N SER A 230 2.14 -33.48 -5.91
CA SER A 230 1.70 -33.43 -7.31
C SER A 230 0.76 -32.26 -7.61
N PHE A 231 -0.10 -31.88 -6.66
CA PHE A 231 -1.04 -30.77 -6.82
C PHE A 231 -0.34 -29.40 -6.84
N GLY A 232 0.62 -29.20 -5.93
CA GLY A 232 1.43 -27.99 -5.92
C GLY A 232 2.24 -27.82 -7.20
N ARG A 233 2.85 -28.91 -7.70
CA ARG A 233 3.57 -28.91 -8.98
C ARG A 233 2.64 -28.62 -10.16
N GLU A 234 1.41 -29.14 -10.17
CA GLU A 234 0.41 -28.83 -11.19
C GLU A 234 0.07 -27.35 -11.18
N ALA A 235 -0.12 -26.74 -10.00
CA ALA A 235 -0.36 -25.30 -9.86
C ALA A 235 0.81 -24.46 -10.42
N VAL A 236 2.05 -24.81 -10.03
CA VAL A 236 3.27 -24.16 -10.51
C VAL A 236 3.41 -24.25 -12.02
N ASN A 237 3.23 -25.44 -12.61
CA ASN A 237 3.34 -25.63 -14.05
C ASN A 237 2.27 -24.85 -14.83
N THR A 238 1.04 -24.83 -14.31
CA THR A 238 -0.07 -24.05 -14.88
C THR A 238 0.24 -22.56 -14.81
N LEU A 239 0.72 -22.07 -13.67
CA LEU A 239 1.10 -20.68 -13.46
C LEU A 239 2.22 -20.26 -14.41
N LEU A 240 3.30 -21.06 -14.54
CA LEU A 240 4.42 -20.77 -15.44
C LEU A 240 4.00 -20.69 -16.91
N LYS A 241 3.07 -21.54 -17.32
CA LYS A 241 2.51 -21.49 -18.68
C LYS A 241 1.74 -20.17 -18.87
N ARG A 242 0.85 -19.82 -17.92
CA ARG A 242 0.06 -18.58 -18.01
C ARG A 242 0.93 -17.33 -17.96
N ILE A 243 1.99 -17.31 -17.17
CA ILE A 243 2.98 -16.21 -17.13
C ILE A 243 3.58 -15.96 -18.52
N GLU A 244 3.84 -17.00 -19.30
CA GLU A 244 4.37 -16.85 -20.66
C GLU A 244 3.28 -16.44 -21.66
N ASP A 245 2.13 -17.11 -21.61
CA ASP A 245 1.03 -16.86 -22.55
C ASP A 245 0.44 -15.45 -22.38
N ASP A 246 0.31 -14.98 -21.14
CA ASP A 246 -0.32 -13.71 -20.76
C ASP A 246 0.70 -12.60 -20.42
N ARG A 247 1.97 -12.74 -20.78
CA ARG A 247 3.08 -11.84 -20.39
C ARG A 247 2.88 -10.35 -20.69
N LYS A 248 1.94 -10.00 -21.57
CA LYS A 248 1.58 -8.61 -21.92
C LYS A 248 0.45 -8.02 -21.04
N ARG A 249 -0.24 -8.88 -20.27
CA ARG A 249 -1.45 -8.52 -19.54
C ARG A 249 -1.42 -8.98 -18.09
N LEU A 250 -0.39 -9.73 -17.71
CA LEU A 250 -0.27 -10.28 -16.35
C LEU A 250 1.14 -9.98 -15.84
N VAL A 251 1.18 -9.42 -14.63
CA VAL A 251 2.40 -9.41 -13.81
C VAL A 251 2.19 -10.30 -12.61
N VAL A 252 3.18 -11.12 -12.29
CA VAL A 252 3.16 -11.98 -11.11
C VAL A 252 4.25 -11.51 -10.15
N ILE A 253 3.89 -11.32 -8.90
CA ILE A 253 4.81 -11.06 -7.80
C ILE A 253 4.69 -12.25 -6.85
N VAL A 254 5.79 -12.95 -6.62
CA VAL A 254 5.86 -14.02 -5.63
C VAL A 254 6.59 -13.52 -4.40
N ALA A 255 6.08 -13.81 -3.21
CA ALA A 255 6.64 -13.32 -1.96
C ALA A 255 6.85 -14.45 -0.96
N GLY A 256 7.83 -14.28 -0.05
CA GLY A 256 8.11 -15.24 1.02
C GLY A 256 9.39 -14.93 1.76
N TYR A 257 9.80 -15.83 2.65
CA TYR A 257 11.08 -15.76 3.35
C TYR A 257 12.26 -15.91 2.38
N THR A 258 13.36 -15.23 2.65
CA THR A 258 14.50 -15.17 1.72
C THR A 258 15.04 -16.56 1.39
N ASP A 259 15.38 -17.36 2.41
CA ASP A 259 15.97 -18.69 2.24
C ASP A 259 15.01 -19.64 1.48
N ASP A 260 13.72 -19.64 1.84
CA ASP A 260 12.70 -20.50 1.23
C ASP A 260 12.43 -20.10 -0.22
N MET A 261 12.39 -18.79 -0.52
CA MET A 261 12.19 -18.29 -1.87
C MET A 261 13.38 -18.58 -2.79
N GLU A 262 14.61 -18.50 -2.29
CA GLU A 262 15.80 -18.90 -3.05
C GLU A 262 15.74 -20.37 -3.46
N GLN A 263 15.37 -21.27 -2.53
CA GLN A 263 15.18 -22.69 -2.81
C GLN A 263 14.03 -22.91 -3.81
N PHE A 264 12.88 -22.26 -3.60
CA PHE A 264 11.72 -22.39 -4.47
C PHE A 264 12.03 -21.98 -5.91
N ILE A 265 12.72 -20.86 -6.12
CA ILE A 265 13.13 -20.38 -7.46
C ILE A 265 14.20 -21.30 -8.07
N ALA A 266 15.13 -21.83 -7.26
CA ALA A 266 16.20 -22.71 -7.74
C ALA A 266 15.67 -24.06 -8.21
N THR A 267 14.63 -24.61 -7.58
CA THR A 267 14.05 -25.93 -7.92
C THR A 267 13.36 -25.96 -9.27
N ASN A 268 12.96 -24.79 -9.83
CA ASN A 268 12.26 -24.74 -11.10
C ASN A 268 12.91 -23.76 -12.08
N PRO A 269 13.59 -24.25 -13.14
CA PRO A 269 14.25 -23.41 -14.16
C PRO A 269 13.30 -22.40 -14.84
N GLY A 270 11.99 -22.74 -14.90
CA GLY A 270 10.97 -21.87 -15.46
C GLY A 270 10.75 -20.60 -14.65
N PHE A 271 10.86 -20.66 -13.33
CA PHE A 271 10.84 -19.47 -12.47
C PHE A 271 12.09 -18.60 -12.67
N LYS A 272 13.26 -19.22 -12.62
CA LYS A 272 14.55 -18.50 -12.76
C LYS A 272 14.63 -17.67 -14.06
N SER A 273 14.06 -18.17 -15.16
CA SER A 273 14.08 -17.47 -16.44
C SER A 273 13.08 -16.32 -16.54
N ARG A 274 11.99 -16.34 -15.77
CA ARG A 274 10.89 -15.36 -15.83
C ARG A 274 10.94 -14.30 -14.74
N PHE A 275 11.45 -14.68 -13.55
CA PHE A 275 11.61 -13.79 -12.41
C PHE A 275 13.05 -13.29 -12.34
N THR A 276 13.30 -12.15 -12.97
CA THR A 276 14.65 -11.57 -13.07
C THR A 276 14.92 -10.47 -12.07
N ARG A 277 13.86 -10.02 -11.35
CA ARG A 277 13.95 -8.93 -10.39
C ARG A 277 13.64 -9.44 -8.98
N PHE A 278 14.63 -9.29 -8.11
CA PHE A 278 14.53 -9.64 -6.70
C PHE A 278 14.53 -8.34 -5.89
N ILE A 279 13.54 -8.19 -5.02
CA ILE A 279 13.41 -7.04 -4.13
C ILE A 279 13.40 -7.57 -2.71
N GLU A 280 14.46 -7.26 -1.99
CA GLU A 280 14.62 -7.67 -0.59
C GLU A 280 14.03 -6.61 0.33
N PHE A 281 13.18 -7.05 1.25
CA PHE A 281 12.53 -6.24 2.27
C PHE A 281 13.30 -6.41 3.57
N PRO A 282 14.09 -5.41 3.98
CA PRO A 282 14.80 -5.47 5.24
C PRO A 282 13.83 -5.40 6.41
N ASP A 283 14.26 -5.92 7.55
CA ASP A 283 13.56 -5.69 8.80
C ASP A 283 13.66 -4.23 9.22
N TYR A 284 12.59 -3.74 9.84
CA TYR A 284 12.58 -2.41 10.43
C TYR A 284 13.55 -2.32 11.63
N SER A 285 14.18 -1.17 11.76
CA SER A 285 14.87 -0.78 12.98
C SER A 285 13.89 -0.46 14.11
N GLY A 286 14.37 -0.35 15.34
CA GLY A 286 13.54 0.06 16.48
C GLY A 286 12.97 1.48 16.31
N GLU A 287 13.75 2.38 15.71
CA GLU A 287 13.37 3.75 15.40
C GLU A 287 12.26 3.79 14.32
N GLU A 288 12.40 2.99 13.26
CA GLU A 288 11.39 2.88 12.20
C GLU A 288 10.08 2.29 12.74
N LEU A 289 10.16 1.29 13.64
CA LEU A 289 8.98 0.76 14.31
C LEU A 289 8.31 1.81 15.21
N ALA A 290 9.09 2.66 15.88
CA ALA A 290 8.54 3.75 16.70
C ALA A 290 7.85 4.79 15.83
N GLU A 291 8.39 5.10 14.63
CA GLU A 291 7.73 6.00 13.69
C GLU A 291 6.40 5.40 13.18
N ILE A 292 6.38 4.10 12.83
CA ILE A 292 5.16 3.40 12.44
C ILE A 292 4.13 3.44 13.58
N TYR A 293 4.55 3.18 14.80
CA TYR A 293 3.69 3.22 15.98
C TYR A 293 3.11 4.63 16.21
N ALA A 294 3.91 5.67 16.09
CA ALA A 294 3.48 7.06 16.19
C ALA A 294 2.47 7.44 15.08
N ARG A 295 2.65 6.92 13.86
CA ARG A 295 1.68 7.11 12.77
C ARG A 295 0.32 6.46 13.10
N TRP A 296 0.30 5.28 13.73
CA TRP A 296 -0.96 4.67 14.19
C TRP A 296 -1.60 5.47 15.31
N MET A 297 -0.83 5.91 16.32
CA MET A 297 -1.36 6.78 17.37
C MET A 297 -2.05 8.00 16.76
N LYS A 298 -1.39 8.67 15.82
CA LYS A 298 -1.94 9.84 15.13
C LYS A 298 -3.19 9.50 14.31
N ALA A 299 -3.19 8.37 13.60
CA ALA A 299 -4.32 7.94 12.76
C ALA A 299 -5.59 7.64 13.58
N TYR A 300 -5.42 7.22 14.84
CA TYR A 300 -6.52 6.92 15.76
C TYR A 300 -6.74 8.03 16.79
N ASP A 301 -6.21 9.24 16.59
CA ASP A 301 -6.34 10.42 17.48
C ASP A 301 -5.79 10.22 18.90
N TYR A 302 -4.86 9.25 19.10
CA TYR A 302 -4.14 9.11 20.36
C TYR A 302 -2.99 10.13 20.44
N VAL A 303 -2.74 10.59 21.66
CA VAL A 303 -1.64 11.50 22.01
C VAL A 303 -0.84 10.91 23.18
N SER A 304 0.41 11.31 23.32
CA SER A 304 1.28 10.89 24.40
C SER A 304 2.16 12.04 24.88
N SER A 305 2.63 11.96 26.12
CA SER A 305 3.64 12.88 26.62
C SER A 305 5.02 12.60 25.98
N PRO A 306 5.94 13.56 25.95
CA PRO A 306 7.32 13.32 25.47
C PRO A 306 8.05 12.20 26.23
N GLU A 307 7.73 12.00 27.51
CA GLU A 307 8.27 10.89 28.33
C GLU A 307 7.73 9.54 27.83
N THR A 308 6.43 9.47 27.51
CA THR A 308 5.79 8.29 26.96
C THR A 308 6.34 7.95 25.57
N GLU A 309 6.57 8.95 24.73
CA GLU A 309 7.19 8.75 23.40
C GLU A 309 8.61 8.18 23.52
N LYS A 310 9.42 8.68 24.43
CA LYS A 310 10.76 8.13 24.71
C LYS A 310 10.70 6.68 25.18
N GLU A 311 9.72 6.36 26.02
CA GLU A 311 9.56 5.00 26.52
C GLU A 311 9.04 4.04 25.44
N ILE A 312 8.16 4.48 24.53
CA ILE A 312 7.74 3.72 23.35
C ILE A 312 8.97 3.40 22.49
N LEU A 313 9.78 4.40 22.14
CA LEU A 313 11.00 4.22 21.36
C LEU A 313 11.95 3.23 22.04
N ARG A 314 12.23 3.41 23.33
CA ARG A 314 13.11 2.53 24.09
C ARG A 314 12.65 1.07 24.06
N ARG A 315 11.34 0.83 24.30
CA ARG A 315 10.78 -0.53 24.33
C ARG A 315 10.76 -1.16 22.94
N LEU A 316 10.46 -0.42 21.87
CA LEU A 316 10.50 -0.94 20.49
C LEU A 316 11.92 -1.27 20.05
N CYS A 317 12.91 -0.45 20.41
CA CYS A 317 14.33 -0.79 20.18
C CYS A 317 14.75 -2.05 20.95
N GLU A 318 14.29 -2.19 22.19
CA GLU A 318 14.57 -3.38 23.00
C GLU A 318 13.87 -4.63 22.44
N MET A 319 12.60 -4.53 22.04
CA MET A 319 11.87 -5.60 21.37
C MET A 319 12.61 -6.05 20.09
N ARG A 320 13.05 -5.10 19.25
CA ARG A 320 13.83 -5.41 18.04
C ARG A 320 15.16 -6.09 18.36
N SER A 321 15.87 -5.65 19.39
CA SER A 321 17.17 -6.20 19.75
C SER A 321 17.11 -7.62 20.31
N LYS A 322 15.98 -7.99 20.93
CA LYS A 322 15.74 -9.33 21.49
C LYS A 322 15.09 -10.30 20.51
N ALA A 323 14.53 -9.77 19.42
CA ALA A 323 13.82 -10.58 18.44
C ALA A 323 14.77 -11.53 17.69
N ASP A 324 14.30 -12.75 17.45
CA ASP A 324 14.98 -13.67 16.55
C ASP A 324 14.88 -13.13 15.11
N PRO A 325 16.01 -12.90 14.42
CA PRO A 325 16.00 -12.38 13.06
C PRO A 325 15.20 -13.20 12.05
N LYS A 326 14.96 -14.49 12.32
CA LYS A 326 14.21 -15.37 11.40
C LYS A 326 12.69 -15.33 11.59
N THR A 327 12.23 -14.96 12.79
CA THR A 327 10.82 -15.04 13.15
C THR A 327 10.20 -13.70 13.50
N PHE A 328 10.99 -12.62 13.44
CA PHE A 328 10.53 -11.29 13.78
C PHE A 328 9.40 -10.81 12.86
N GLY A 329 8.27 -10.47 13.46
CA GLY A 329 7.06 -10.04 12.74
C GLY A 329 7.05 -8.57 12.32
N ASN A 330 8.12 -7.81 12.58
CA ASN A 330 8.24 -6.41 12.15
C ASN A 330 7.04 -5.53 12.59
N ALA A 331 6.43 -4.82 11.65
CA ALA A 331 5.26 -3.99 11.93
C ALA A 331 4.05 -4.79 12.43
N ARG A 332 3.98 -6.12 12.20
CA ARG A 332 2.92 -6.97 12.77
C ARG A 332 3.05 -7.06 14.29
N ASP A 333 4.29 -7.26 14.79
CA ASP A 333 4.53 -7.31 16.23
C ASP A 333 4.32 -5.95 16.89
N ALA A 334 4.80 -4.88 16.26
CA ALA A 334 4.54 -3.51 16.71
C ALA A 334 3.03 -3.18 16.72
N ARG A 335 2.27 -3.69 15.75
CA ARG A 335 0.81 -3.53 15.70
C ARG A 335 0.12 -4.27 16.84
N THR A 336 0.52 -5.50 17.10
CA THR A 336 0.00 -6.27 18.25
C THR A 336 0.27 -5.53 19.57
N ALA A 337 1.47 -4.98 19.73
CA ALA A 337 1.82 -4.17 20.89
C ALA A 337 0.96 -2.89 21.00
N PHE A 338 0.68 -2.23 19.88
CA PHE A 338 -0.21 -1.07 19.83
C PHE A 338 -1.64 -1.43 20.23
N GLU A 339 -2.20 -2.50 19.67
CA GLU A 339 -3.55 -2.97 19.98
C GLU A 339 -3.69 -3.32 21.47
N GLN A 340 -2.70 -4.01 22.05
CA GLN A 340 -2.67 -4.29 23.48
C GLN A 340 -2.53 -3.02 24.34
N THR A 341 -1.77 -2.03 23.89
CA THR A 341 -1.67 -0.73 24.57
C THR A 341 -3.02 -0.02 24.59
N VAL A 342 -3.78 -0.05 23.49
CA VAL A 342 -5.13 0.52 23.40
C VAL A 342 -6.10 -0.20 24.35
N GLU A 343 -6.00 -1.53 24.46
CA GLU A 343 -6.81 -2.30 25.43
C GLU A 343 -6.49 -1.91 26.88
N HIS A 344 -5.22 -1.78 27.24
CA HIS A 344 -4.79 -1.36 28.56
C HIS A 344 -5.26 0.06 28.89
N HIS A 345 -5.14 0.98 27.93
CA HIS A 345 -5.69 2.33 28.04
C HIS A 345 -7.20 2.29 28.33
N ALA A 346 -7.97 1.50 27.58
CA ALA A 346 -9.42 1.37 27.81
C ALA A 346 -9.75 0.84 29.21
N VAL A 347 -8.99 -0.15 29.70
CA VAL A 347 -9.13 -0.67 31.07
C VAL A 347 -8.82 0.39 32.12
N ARG A 348 -7.75 1.17 31.94
CA ARG A 348 -7.39 2.28 32.84
C ARG A 348 -8.48 3.35 32.90
N ILE A 349 -8.98 3.79 31.76
CA ILE A 349 -10.07 4.78 31.67
C ILE A 349 -11.33 4.27 32.34
N SER A 350 -11.71 3.01 32.10
CA SER A 350 -12.89 2.38 32.70
C SER A 350 -12.79 2.33 34.23
N LYS A 351 -11.62 1.96 34.79
CA LYS A 351 -11.38 1.91 36.23
C LYS A 351 -11.42 3.30 36.86
N ASN A 352 -10.90 4.31 36.18
CA ASN A 352 -10.84 5.67 36.71
C ASN A 352 -12.16 6.43 36.56
N GLY A 353 -13.12 5.93 35.76
CA GLY A 353 -14.41 6.55 35.50
C GLY A 353 -14.33 7.92 34.83
N LYS A 354 -13.19 8.28 34.23
CA LYS A 354 -12.95 9.55 33.54
C LYS A 354 -13.09 9.38 32.02
N PHE A 355 -14.21 9.82 31.48
CA PHE A 355 -14.53 9.73 30.06
C PHE A 355 -14.48 11.11 29.34
N ASP A 356 -13.64 12.03 29.85
CA ASP A 356 -13.43 13.30 29.19
C ASP A 356 -12.57 13.12 27.92
N PRO A 357 -12.71 14.01 26.92
CA PRO A 357 -12.02 13.87 25.62
C PRO A 357 -10.49 13.86 25.71
N ALA A 358 -9.89 14.47 26.72
CA ALA A 358 -8.44 14.46 26.93
C ALA A 358 -7.98 13.09 27.44
N SER A 359 -8.62 12.58 28.48
CA SER A 359 -8.31 11.25 29.04
C SER A 359 -8.51 10.13 28.01
N LEU A 360 -9.54 10.22 27.14
CA LEU A 360 -9.83 9.24 26.10
C LEU A 360 -8.75 9.20 24.98
N LYS A 361 -7.95 10.25 24.84
CA LYS A 361 -6.88 10.33 23.83
C LYS A 361 -5.50 10.03 24.37
N GLU A 362 -5.28 10.25 25.66
CA GLU A 362 -3.95 10.24 26.27
C GLU A 362 -3.50 8.83 26.65
N ILE A 363 -2.52 8.30 25.91
CA ILE A 363 -1.77 7.08 26.27
C ILE A 363 -0.71 7.44 27.30
N GLN A 364 -0.65 6.71 28.41
CA GLN A 364 0.33 6.85 29.49
C GLN A 364 1.31 5.68 29.49
N ILE A 365 2.45 5.85 30.17
CA ILE A 365 3.51 4.82 30.25
C ILE A 365 2.97 3.49 30.80
N GLU A 366 2.03 3.56 31.74
CA GLU A 366 1.40 2.38 32.34
C GLU A 366 0.50 1.59 31.39
N ASP A 367 0.03 2.20 30.29
CA ASP A 367 -0.75 1.54 29.26
C ASP A 367 0.11 0.70 28.30
N LEU A 368 1.42 0.99 28.21
CA LEU A 368 2.32 0.41 27.22
C LEU A 368 2.56 -1.08 27.44
N VAL A 369 2.22 -1.90 26.46
CA VAL A 369 2.42 -3.37 26.42
C VAL A 369 3.41 -3.75 25.31
N ILE A 370 4.54 -3.07 25.24
CA ILE A 370 5.62 -3.38 24.30
C ILE A 370 6.63 -4.25 25.06
N ARG A 371 6.83 -5.51 24.66
CA ARG A 371 7.67 -6.52 25.33
C ARG A 371 8.86 -6.92 24.49
#